data_85dbdc167d8b7a9ea760b8a31d7ed7a1
#
_entry.id   85dbdc167d8b7a9ea760b8a31d7ed7a1
#
_cell.length_a   1.000
_cell.length_b   1.000
_cell.length_c   1.000
_cell.angle_alpha   90.00
_cell.angle_beta   90.00
_cell.angle_gamma   90.00
#
_symmetry.space_group_name_H-M   'P 1'
#
loop_
_entity.id
_entity.type
_entity.pdbx_description
1 polymer ?
#
loop_
_entity_poly.entity_id
_entity_poly.type
_entity_poly.pdbx_seq_one_letter_code
_entity_poly.pdbx_strand_id
1 'polypeptide(L)'
;MKKTFGTKVFAVLAALAVLLTFALPKAACAQSVYPDTGDFELRCVYGNMPLENMRFSVYRVADMPSLGKFSLLPAFEESGADIENIEKASDWNRVAKELAEFAKNMSVTPLETVMTDTNGTFRLTSLDRGLYLFVGETLRVDETEYSCSPFLVSLPDFDENSGKWIFNVTAEAKIGSSPVEPEPTTPTTGKKPNTEDPNDLAEWIFPLVAASIGFVTVSCLFIVITKRGKEQN
;
A
#
# COMPACT_ATOMS: atom_id res chain seq x y z
N MET A 1 27.60 -1.22 81.12
CA MET A 1 26.24 -1.17 80.60
C MET A 1 26.11 -0.22 79.39
N LYS A 2 26.77 -0.47 78.24
CA LYS A 2 26.68 0.41 77.02
C LYS A 2 26.50 -0.33 75.69
N LYS A 3 26.24 -1.66 75.65
CA LYS A 3 26.15 -2.45 74.42
C LYS A 3 24.74 -2.78 73.94
N THR A 4 23.70 -2.53 74.72
CA THR A 4 22.32 -2.93 74.35
C THR A 4 21.52 -1.86 73.61
N PHE A 5 21.98 -0.59 73.61
CA PHE A 5 21.24 0.50 72.95
C PHE A 5 21.44 0.48 71.41
N GLY A 6 22.67 0.18 70.95
CA GLY A 6 22.99 0.11 69.51
C GLY A 6 22.23 -1.01 68.79
N THR A 7 22.07 -2.18 69.43
CA THR A 7 21.39 -3.33 68.83
C THR A 7 19.90 -3.12 68.62
N LYS A 8 19.26 -2.42 69.59
CA LYS A 8 17.82 -2.10 69.45
C LYS A 8 17.55 -1.05 68.38
N VAL A 9 18.42 -0.03 68.24
CA VAL A 9 18.32 1.00 67.18
C VAL A 9 18.53 0.37 65.80
N PHE A 10 19.48 -0.57 65.66
CA PHE A 10 19.73 -1.26 64.39
C PHE A 10 18.54 -2.18 64.02
N ALA A 11 17.92 -2.86 64.99
CA ALA A 11 16.75 -3.69 64.74
C ALA A 11 15.53 -2.87 64.33
N VAL A 12 15.32 -1.68 64.90
CA VAL A 12 14.23 -0.77 64.50
C VAL A 12 14.46 -0.18 63.11
N LEU A 13 15.69 0.23 62.78
CA LEU A 13 16.04 0.70 61.39
C LEU A 13 15.91 -0.38 60.37
N ALA A 14 16.31 -1.64 60.65
CA ALA A 14 16.12 -2.76 59.77
C ALA A 14 14.65 -3.10 59.54
N ALA A 15 13.82 -3.07 60.58
CA ALA A 15 12.38 -3.27 60.48
C ALA A 15 11.69 -2.15 59.66
N LEU A 16 12.12 -0.90 59.82
CA LEU A 16 11.60 0.24 59.06
C LEU A 16 12.00 0.14 57.54
N ALA A 17 13.21 -0.33 57.23
CA ALA A 17 13.65 -0.57 55.89
C ALA A 17 12.85 -1.68 55.18
N VAL A 18 12.52 -2.76 55.90
CA VAL A 18 11.66 -3.84 55.37
C VAL A 18 10.23 -3.39 55.13
N LEU A 19 9.67 -2.51 56.02
CA LEU A 19 8.35 -1.94 55.83
C LEU A 19 8.28 -0.99 54.61
N LEU A 20 9.35 -0.24 54.30
CA LEU A 20 9.40 0.64 53.13
C LEU A 20 9.44 -0.15 51.81
N THR A 21 9.98 -1.38 51.76
CA THR A 21 10.02 -2.20 50.55
C THR A 21 8.64 -2.74 50.14
N PHE A 22 7.69 -2.86 51.07
CA PHE A 22 6.32 -3.29 50.77
C PHE A 22 5.39 -2.14 50.30
N ALA A 23 5.84 -0.89 50.43
CA ALA A 23 5.04 0.28 50.05
C ALA A 23 5.36 0.82 48.66
N LEU A 24 6.13 0.10 47.84
CA LEU A 24 6.25 0.45 46.42
C LEU A 24 4.88 0.23 45.80
N PRO A 25 4.22 1.27 45.25
CA PRO A 25 3.02 1.06 44.49
C PRO A 25 3.39 0.12 43.35
N LYS A 26 2.75 -1.06 43.29
CA LYS A 26 2.74 -1.84 42.06
C LYS A 26 2.30 -0.83 41.02
N ALA A 27 3.19 -0.51 40.08
CA ALA A 27 2.80 0.25 38.88
C ALA A 27 1.59 -0.49 38.33
N ALA A 28 0.40 0.02 38.61
CA ALA A 28 -0.78 -0.43 37.92
C ALA A 28 -0.46 -0.20 36.45
N CYS A 29 -0.27 -1.25 35.66
CA CYS A 29 -0.33 -1.14 34.23
C CYS A 29 -1.60 -0.37 33.96
N ALA A 30 -1.45 0.88 33.52
CA ALA A 30 -2.59 1.69 33.10
C ALA A 30 -3.29 0.88 32.02
N GLN A 31 -4.41 0.27 32.37
CA GLN A 31 -5.25 -0.43 31.43
C GLN A 31 -5.57 0.58 30.35
N SER A 32 -5.24 0.28 29.12
CA SER A 32 -5.56 1.12 27.98
C SER A 32 -7.04 1.48 28.08
N VAL A 33 -7.35 2.77 28.13
CA VAL A 33 -8.73 3.26 28.16
C VAL A 33 -9.47 2.88 26.86
N TYR A 34 -8.74 2.49 25.86
CA TYR A 34 -9.23 2.15 24.52
C TYR A 34 -9.11 0.64 24.24
N PRO A 35 -10.08 0.07 23.49
CA PRO A 35 -10.00 -1.32 23.05
C PRO A 35 -8.72 -1.60 22.27
N ASP A 36 -8.20 -2.82 22.36
CA ASP A 36 -7.04 -3.26 21.58
C ASP A 36 -7.41 -3.74 20.17
N THR A 37 -8.70 -3.99 19.94
CA THR A 37 -9.27 -4.43 18.67
C THR A 37 -10.42 -3.53 18.23
N GLY A 38 -10.75 -3.61 16.95
CA GLY A 38 -11.91 -2.91 16.36
C GLY A 38 -12.51 -3.71 15.21
N ASP A 39 -13.59 -3.18 14.65
CA ASP A 39 -14.29 -3.76 13.52
C ASP A 39 -14.18 -2.85 12.30
N PHE A 40 -14.18 -3.45 11.12
CA PHE A 40 -14.16 -2.74 9.85
C PHE A 40 -15.27 -3.26 8.94
N GLU A 41 -16.00 -2.35 8.29
CA GLU A 41 -17.01 -2.65 7.29
C GLU A 41 -16.71 -1.88 6.00
N LEU A 42 -16.69 -2.59 4.87
CA LEU A 42 -16.54 -1.98 3.55
C LEU A 42 -17.85 -2.07 2.78
N ARG A 43 -18.19 -0.99 2.07
CA ARG A 43 -19.27 -0.93 1.10
C ARG A 43 -18.72 -0.69 -0.29
N CYS A 44 -19.10 -1.56 -1.24
CA CYS A 44 -18.70 -1.50 -2.63
C CYS A 44 -19.96 -1.29 -3.48
N VAL A 45 -20.22 -0.06 -3.88
CA VAL A 45 -21.41 0.31 -4.66
C VAL A 45 -20.95 1.19 -5.83
N TYR A 46 -21.45 0.90 -7.02
CA TYR A 46 -21.27 1.75 -8.20
C TYR A 46 -22.60 2.42 -8.55
N GLY A 47 -22.69 3.73 -8.32
CA GLY A 47 -23.97 4.43 -8.36
C GLY A 47 -24.93 3.89 -7.29
N ASN A 48 -25.99 3.21 -7.72
CA ASN A 48 -26.93 2.55 -6.82
C ASN A 48 -26.83 1.01 -6.88
N MET A 49 -25.86 0.48 -7.63
CA MET A 49 -25.70 -0.96 -7.83
C MET A 49 -24.67 -1.52 -6.84
N PRO A 50 -25.07 -2.43 -5.93
CA PRO A 50 -24.11 -3.12 -5.09
C PRO A 50 -23.28 -4.09 -5.94
N LEU A 51 -21.97 -4.13 -5.69
CA LEU A 51 -21.05 -5.04 -6.37
C LEU A 51 -20.88 -6.29 -5.52
N GLU A 52 -21.68 -7.31 -5.80
CA GLU A 52 -21.59 -8.61 -5.17
C GLU A 52 -20.37 -9.39 -5.69
N ASN A 53 -19.76 -10.23 -4.84
CA ASN A 53 -18.62 -11.09 -5.16
C ASN A 53 -17.33 -10.35 -5.56
N MET A 54 -17.22 -9.07 -5.27
CA MET A 54 -15.96 -8.36 -5.44
C MET A 54 -14.96 -8.84 -4.37
N ARG A 55 -13.81 -9.35 -4.82
CA ARG A 55 -12.81 -9.95 -3.93
C ARG A 55 -11.77 -8.91 -3.49
N PHE A 56 -11.39 -8.98 -2.23
CA PHE A 56 -10.35 -8.16 -1.64
C PHE A 56 -9.32 -9.02 -0.90
N SER A 57 -8.04 -8.76 -1.16
CA SER A 57 -6.95 -9.21 -0.31
C SER A 57 -6.68 -8.15 0.74
N VAL A 58 -6.66 -8.54 2.01
CA VAL A 58 -6.47 -7.65 3.16
C VAL A 58 -5.11 -7.95 3.77
N TYR A 59 -4.29 -6.91 3.96
CA TYR A 59 -2.98 -7.02 4.58
C TYR A 59 -2.91 -6.10 5.79
N ARG A 60 -2.39 -6.59 6.92
CA ARG A 60 -1.97 -5.73 8.00
C ARG A 60 -0.55 -5.27 7.70
N VAL A 61 -0.37 -3.99 7.41
CA VAL A 61 0.92 -3.45 6.95
C VAL A 61 1.73 -2.81 8.06
N ALA A 62 1.05 -2.33 9.10
CA ALA A 62 1.72 -1.74 10.26
C ALA A 62 0.95 -2.00 11.55
N ASP A 63 1.68 -2.06 12.66
CA ASP A 63 1.14 -1.98 14.02
C ASP A 63 0.85 -0.53 14.41
N MET A 64 -0.04 -0.35 15.40
CA MET A 64 -0.28 0.94 16.05
C MET A 64 0.07 0.82 17.55
N PRO A 65 1.35 0.92 17.93
CA PRO A 65 1.80 0.78 19.33
C PRO A 65 1.21 1.85 20.24
N SER A 66 0.91 3.01 19.72
CA SER A 66 0.13 4.06 20.36
C SER A 66 -0.77 4.73 19.33
N LEU A 67 -1.88 5.28 19.77
CA LEU A 67 -2.89 5.89 18.89
C LEU A 67 -2.26 6.93 17.95
N GLY A 68 -2.45 6.74 16.63
CA GLY A 68 -1.91 7.59 15.59
C GLY A 68 -0.42 7.43 15.30
N LYS A 69 0.25 6.44 15.89
CA LYS A 69 1.65 6.10 15.59
C LYS A 69 1.72 4.71 14.96
N PHE A 70 2.28 4.65 13.77
CA PHE A 70 2.41 3.42 13.02
C PHE A 70 3.86 2.91 13.04
N SER A 71 4.01 1.58 13.00
CA SER A 71 5.30 0.91 12.82
C SER A 71 5.09 -0.21 11.81
N LEU A 72 5.80 -0.15 10.67
CA LEU A 72 5.70 -1.19 9.64
C LEU A 72 5.96 -2.56 10.23
N LEU A 73 5.19 -3.55 9.78
CA LEU A 73 5.45 -4.94 10.09
C LEU A 73 6.65 -5.45 9.30
N PRO A 74 7.39 -6.46 9.80
CA PRO A 74 8.59 -7.00 9.14
C PRO A 74 8.37 -7.38 7.67
N ALA A 75 7.17 -7.85 7.32
CA ALA A 75 6.83 -8.20 5.94
C ALA A 75 6.81 -7.00 4.99
N PHE A 76 6.74 -5.76 5.50
CA PHE A 76 6.65 -4.52 4.73
C PHE A 76 7.80 -3.53 5.00
N GLU A 77 8.73 -3.84 5.90
CA GLU A 77 9.88 -2.96 6.21
C GLU A 77 10.70 -2.60 4.97
N GLU A 78 10.90 -3.57 4.07
CA GLU A 78 11.67 -3.37 2.84
C GLU A 78 10.89 -2.65 1.73
N SER A 79 9.61 -2.30 1.94
CA SER A 79 8.80 -1.60 0.95
C SER A 79 9.28 -0.17 0.67
N GLY A 80 10.00 0.43 1.62
CA GLY A 80 10.42 1.83 1.55
C GLY A 80 9.26 2.83 1.66
N ALA A 81 8.04 2.37 1.99
CA ALA A 81 6.87 3.22 2.12
C ALA A 81 6.99 4.13 3.35
N ASP A 82 6.85 5.44 3.14
CA ASP A 82 6.79 6.41 4.22
C ASP A 82 5.35 6.52 4.73
N ILE A 83 5.08 5.88 5.88
CA ILE A 83 3.77 5.89 6.54
C ILE A 83 3.68 6.91 7.69
N GLU A 84 4.79 7.60 8.02
CA GLU A 84 4.82 8.55 9.13
C GLU A 84 4.47 9.98 8.68
N ASN A 85 4.78 10.33 7.42
CA ASN A 85 4.62 11.68 6.88
C ASN A 85 3.45 11.76 5.89
N ILE A 86 2.32 11.10 6.20
CA ILE A 86 1.13 11.14 5.35
C ILE A 86 0.23 12.29 5.82
N GLU A 87 0.27 13.42 5.11
CA GLU A 87 -0.52 14.61 5.45
C GLU A 87 -1.76 14.79 4.57
N LYS A 88 -1.72 14.27 3.33
CA LYS A 88 -2.77 14.51 2.33
C LYS A 88 -3.39 13.20 1.83
N ALA A 89 -4.63 13.28 1.40
CA ALA A 89 -5.32 12.14 0.78
C ALA A 89 -4.56 11.56 -0.44
N SER A 90 -3.82 12.40 -1.20
CA SER A 90 -2.97 11.95 -2.30
C SER A 90 -1.82 11.07 -1.84
N ASP A 91 -1.25 11.36 -0.66
CA ASP A 91 -0.13 10.61 -0.10
C ASP A 91 -0.60 9.23 0.36
N TRP A 92 -1.78 9.15 1.01
CA TRP A 92 -2.43 7.88 1.34
C TRP A 92 -2.62 7.00 0.11
N ASN A 93 -3.12 7.56 -1.00
CA ASN A 93 -3.33 6.82 -2.26
C ASN A 93 -2.00 6.35 -2.88
N ARG A 94 -0.95 7.17 -2.82
CA ARG A 94 0.38 6.81 -3.33
C ARG A 94 0.97 5.66 -2.52
N VAL A 95 0.99 5.80 -1.19
CA VAL A 95 1.50 4.77 -0.27
C VAL A 95 0.74 3.46 -0.40
N ALA A 96 -0.60 3.51 -0.54
CA ALA A 96 -1.42 2.32 -0.76
C ALA A 96 -1.01 1.56 -2.02
N LYS A 97 -0.74 2.27 -3.13
CA LYS A 97 -0.28 1.65 -4.39
C LYS A 97 1.12 1.06 -4.24
N GLU A 98 2.06 1.79 -3.63
CA GLU A 98 3.42 1.31 -3.37
C GLU A 98 3.42 0.01 -2.56
N LEU A 99 2.64 -0.02 -1.47
CA LEU A 99 2.49 -1.21 -0.62
C LEU A 99 1.80 -2.37 -1.35
N ALA A 100 0.79 -2.09 -2.21
CA ALA A 100 0.11 -3.12 -2.99
C ALA A 100 1.03 -3.74 -4.05
N GLU A 101 1.82 -2.93 -4.75
CA GLU A 101 2.83 -3.40 -5.69
C GLU A 101 3.92 -4.22 -4.99
N PHE A 102 4.40 -3.75 -3.84
CA PHE A 102 5.35 -4.48 -3.02
C PHE A 102 4.80 -5.85 -2.60
N ALA A 103 3.58 -5.88 -2.03
CA ALA A 103 2.94 -7.13 -1.61
C ALA A 103 2.80 -8.14 -2.75
N LYS A 104 2.44 -7.66 -3.95
CA LYS A 104 2.34 -8.48 -5.15
C LYS A 104 3.71 -9.01 -5.58
N ASN A 105 4.73 -8.14 -5.68
CA ASN A 105 6.06 -8.51 -6.17
C ASN A 105 6.78 -9.47 -5.22
N MET A 106 6.61 -9.29 -3.92
CA MET A 106 7.20 -10.14 -2.87
C MET A 106 6.32 -11.33 -2.50
N SER A 107 5.14 -11.47 -3.13
CA SER A 107 4.17 -12.53 -2.83
C SER A 107 3.82 -12.59 -1.33
N VAL A 108 3.64 -11.42 -0.71
CA VAL A 108 3.25 -11.35 0.70
C VAL A 108 1.90 -12.02 0.88
N THR A 109 1.80 -12.90 1.88
CA THR A 109 0.53 -13.57 2.17
C THR A 109 -0.46 -12.58 2.80
N PRO A 110 -1.69 -12.42 2.26
CA PRO A 110 -2.70 -11.58 2.89
C PRO A 110 -3.09 -12.14 4.26
N LEU A 111 -3.47 -11.25 5.17
CA LEU A 111 -4.09 -11.61 6.46
C LEU A 111 -5.37 -12.40 6.21
N GLU A 112 -6.18 -11.92 5.27
CA GLU A 112 -7.45 -12.54 4.89
C GLU A 112 -7.80 -12.18 3.44
N THR A 113 -8.58 -13.05 2.79
CA THR A 113 -9.21 -12.77 1.50
C THR A 113 -10.72 -12.85 1.69
N VAL A 114 -11.40 -11.76 1.39
CA VAL A 114 -12.84 -11.61 1.60
C VAL A 114 -13.56 -11.27 0.30
N MET A 115 -14.86 -11.51 0.26
CA MET A 115 -15.73 -11.13 -0.86
C MET A 115 -16.93 -10.34 -0.34
N THR A 116 -17.40 -9.40 -1.14
CA THR A 116 -18.63 -8.66 -0.87
C THR A 116 -19.86 -9.58 -1.02
N ASP A 117 -20.84 -9.35 -0.17
CA ASP A 117 -22.15 -10.01 -0.20
C ASP A 117 -23.10 -9.39 -1.25
N THR A 118 -24.37 -9.83 -1.26
CA THR A 118 -25.42 -9.33 -2.15
C THR A 118 -25.74 -7.84 -1.98
N ASN A 119 -25.36 -7.23 -0.86
CA ASN A 119 -25.50 -5.81 -0.60
C ASN A 119 -24.23 -5.02 -1.02
N GLY A 120 -23.24 -5.72 -1.57
CA GLY A 120 -21.93 -5.15 -1.88
C GLY A 120 -21.11 -4.84 -0.62
N THR A 121 -21.32 -5.55 0.48
CA THR A 121 -20.63 -5.29 1.74
C THR A 121 -19.85 -6.50 2.24
N PHE A 122 -18.81 -6.25 3.03
CA PHE A 122 -18.22 -7.26 3.91
C PHE A 122 -17.78 -6.61 5.22
N ARG A 123 -17.65 -7.44 6.26
CA ARG A 123 -17.22 -7.00 7.58
C ARG A 123 -16.11 -7.89 8.13
N LEU A 124 -15.10 -7.24 8.71
CA LEU A 124 -14.03 -7.86 9.48
C LEU A 124 -14.21 -7.46 10.95
N THR A 125 -14.08 -8.41 11.86
CA THR A 125 -14.29 -8.16 13.28
C THR A 125 -13.05 -8.50 14.10
N SER A 126 -12.90 -7.83 15.24
CA SER A 126 -11.81 -8.11 16.19
C SER A 126 -10.42 -7.97 15.56
N LEU A 127 -10.26 -7.02 14.65
CA LEU A 127 -8.95 -6.68 14.08
C LEU A 127 -8.12 -5.95 15.14
N ASP A 128 -6.85 -6.30 15.27
CA ASP A 128 -5.90 -5.57 16.11
C ASP A 128 -5.70 -4.14 15.63
N ARG A 129 -5.28 -3.25 16.53
CA ARG A 129 -4.92 -1.88 16.14
C ARG A 129 -3.77 -1.86 15.14
N GLY A 130 -3.92 -1.10 14.05
CA GLY A 130 -2.90 -1.04 13.01
C GLY A 130 -3.34 -0.32 11.75
N LEU A 131 -2.52 -0.43 10.72
CA LEU A 131 -2.80 0.05 9.38
C LEU A 131 -3.05 -1.15 8.46
N TYR A 132 -4.16 -1.10 7.74
CA TYR A 132 -4.62 -2.18 6.87
C TYR A 132 -4.66 -1.71 5.42
N LEU A 133 -4.08 -2.53 4.54
CA LEU A 133 -4.12 -2.34 3.09
C LEU A 133 -5.18 -3.26 2.49
N PHE A 134 -6.06 -2.68 1.69
CA PHE A 134 -7.08 -3.39 0.93
C PHE A 134 -6.75 -3.32 -0.55
N VAL A 135 -6.66 -4.48 -1.19
CA VAL A 135 -6.38 -4.63 -2.63
C VAL A 135 -7.55 -5.37 -3.26
N GLY A 136 -8.37 -4.64 -4.02
CA GLY A 136 -9.51 -5.21 -4.74
C GLY A 136 -9.07 -5.87 -6.03
N GLU A 137 -9.69 -7.03 -6.34
CA GLU A 137 -9.60 -7.63 -7.66
C GLU A 137 -10.63 -7.00 -8.59
N THR A 138 -10.37 -7.01 -9.90
CA THR A 138 -11.33 -6.55 -10.90
C THR A 138 -12.53 -7.52 -10.94
N LEU A 139 -13.73 -6.97 -10.81
CA LEU A 139 -14.99 -7.71 -10.96
C LEU A 139 -15.57 -7.44 -12.34
N ARG A 140 -15.87 -8.48 -13.08
CA ARG A 140 -16.54 -8.39 -14.37
C ARG A 140 -18.02 -8.73 -14.21
N VAL A 141 -18.87 -7.80 -14.60
CA VAL A 141 -20.32 -7.99 -14.68
C VAL A 141 -20.75 -7.60 -16.08
N ASP A 142 -21.29 -8.56 -16.82
CA ASP A 142 -21.63 -8.43 -18.24
C ASP A 142 -20.44 -7.90 -19.07
N GLU A 143 -20.59 -6.79 -19.75
CA GLU A 143 -19.58 -6.14 -20.60
C GLU A 143 -18.82 -5.02 -19.86
N THR A 144 -18.92 -4.97 -18.54
CA THR A 144 -18.27 -3.94 -17.72
C THR A 144 -17.35 -4.54 -16.69
N GLU A 145 -16.16 -3.98 -16.59
CA GLU A 145 -15.20 -4.27 -15.52
C GLU A 145 -15.26 -3.18 -14.46
N TYR A 146 -15.37 -3.61 -13.20
CA TYR A 146 -15.34 -2.75 -12.03
C TYR A 146 -14.05 -2.97 -11.27
N SER A 147 -13.37 -1.90 -10.94
CA SER A 147 -12.09 -1.95 -10.22
C SER A 147 -12.07 -0.99 -9.04
N CYS A 148 -11.34 -1.36 -8.00
CA CYS A 148 -11.08 -0.52 -6.85
C CYS A 148 -9.57 -0.27 -6.75
N SER A 149 -9.17 1.00 -6.66
CA SER A 149 -7.76 1.30 -6.36
C SER A 149 -7.41 0.81 -4.96
N PRO A 150 -6.19 0.33 -4.72
CA PRO A 150 -5.74 -0.01 -3.37
C PRO A 150 -5.91 1.18 -2.42
N PHE A 151 -6.29 0.91 -1.18
CA PHE A 151 -6.45 1.93 -0.17
C PHE A 151 -6.03 1.44 1.21
N LEU A 152 -5.70 2.39 2.08
CA LEU A 152 -5.30 2.14 3.46
C LEU A 152 -6.41 2.57 4.42
N VAL A 153 -6.55 1.82 5.49
CA VAL A 153 -7.46 2.10 6.60
C VAL A 153 -6.70 2.00 7.90
N SER A 154 -6.78 3.05 8.71
CA SER A 154 -6.34 3.03 10.10
C SER A 154 -7.40 2.39 10.99
N LEU A 155 -7.03 1.51 11.88
CA LEU A 155 -7.91 0.97 12.91
C LEU A 155 -7.24 1.07 14.28
N PRO A 156 -7.76 1.87 15.20
CA PRO A 156 -8.89 2.79 15.04
C PRO A 156 -8.57 3.97 14.10
N ASP A 157 -9.63 4.58 13.59
CA ASP A 157 -9.56 5.81 12.82
C ASP A 157 -9.82 7.03 13.72
N PHE A 158 -9.28 8.19 13.35
CA PHE A 158 -9.49 9.44 14.11
C PHE A 158 -10.51 10.33 13.40
N ASP A 159 -11.67 10.50 14.03
CA ASP A 159 -12.68 11.43 13.56
C ASP A 159 -12.33 12.87 13.97
N GLU A 160 -11.86 13.66 13.02
CA GLU A 160 -11.49 15.07 13.23
C GLU A 160 -12.67 15.93 13.68
N ASN A 161 -13.91 15.59 13.29
CA ASN A 161 -15.10 16.37 13.65
C ASN A 161 -15.47 16.20 15.11
N SER A 162 -15.37 14.99 15.64
CA SER A 162 -15.68 14.72 17.07
C SER A 162 -14.46 14.73 17.97
N GLY A 163 -13.24 14.70 17.42
CA GLY A 163 -11.98 14.57 18.15
C GLY A 163 -11.82 13.22 18.86
N LYS A 164 -12.46 12.16 18.36
CA LYS A 164 -12.50 10.84 19.00
C LYS A 164 -11.92 9.76 18.10
N TRP A 165 -11.38 8.73 18.74
CA TRP A 165 -10.98 7.50 18.09
C TRP A 165 -12.18 6.58 17.87
N ILE A 166 -12.36 6.12 16.64
CA ILE A 166 -13.46 5.25 16.19
C ILE A 166 -12.91 3.84 15.97
N PHE A 167 -13.45 2.88 16.71
CA PHE A 167 -13.04 1.47 16.66
C PHE A 167 -13.96 0.62 15.76
N ASN A 168 -15.10 1.16 15.33
CA ASN A 168 -15.96 0.55 14.32
C ASN A 168 -15.90 1.44 13.08
N VAL A 169 -14.97 1.13 12.19
CA VAL A 169 -14.71 1.93 10.99
C VAL A 169 -15.54 1.41 9.82
N THR A 170 -16.23 2.31 9.14
CA THR A 170 -16.93 2.01 7.90
C THR A 170 -16.32 2.83 6.77
N ALA A 171 -15.99 2.18 5.66
CA ALA A 171 -15.48 2.84 4.47
C ALA A 171 -16.34 2.50 3.24
N GLU A 172 -16.34 3.40 2.27
CA GLU A 172 -16.94 3.19 0.96
C GLU A 172 -15.84 3.09 -0.09
N ALA A 173 -15.83 1.98 -0.86
CA ALA A 173 -14.84 1.75 -1.89
C ALA A 173 -15.05 2.72 -3.05
N LYS A 174 -13.96 3.36 -3.50
CA LYS A 174 -13.99 4.17 -4.72
C LYS A 174 -13.86 3.27 -5.93
N ILE A 175 -14.99 3.01 -6.58
CA ILE A 175 -15.09 2.09 -7.72
C ILE A 175 -14.96 2.86 -9.04
N GLY A 176 -14.06 2.39 -9.90
CA GLY A 176 -13.99 2.74 -11.31
C GLY A 176 -14.67 1.69 -12.18
N SER A 177 -15.16 2.08 -13.35
CA SER A 177 -15.70 1.16 -14.36
C SER A 177 -15.09 1.41 -15.72
N SER A 178 -14.87 0.32 -16.48
CA SER A 178 -14.43 0.36 -17.88
C SER A 178 -15.18 -0.71 -18.68
N PRO A 179 -15.47 -0.46 -19.98
CA PRO A 179 -15.99 -1.50 -20.86
C PRO A 179 -14.95 -2.63 -20.96
N VAL A 180 -15.43 -3.86 -21.05
CA VAL A 180 -14.56 -5.01 -21.35
C VAL A 180 -14.07 -4.84 -22.78
N GLU A 181 -12.76 -4.75 -22.94
CA GLU A 181 -12.16 -4.80 -24.27
C GLU A 181 -12.35 -6.21 -24.84
N PRO A 182 -13.00 -6.35 -26.03
CA PRO A 182 -13.17 -7.67 -26.64
C PRO A 182 -11.76 -8.27 -26.85
N GLU A 183 -11.57 -9.50 -26.37
CA GLU A 183 -10.32 -10.21 -26.66
C GLU A 183 -10.06 -10.14 -28.16
N PRO A 184 -8.82 -9.78 -28.59
CA PRO A 184 -8.48 -9.79 -30.00
C PRO A 184 -8.76 -11.19 -30.52
N THR A 185 -9.86 -11.34 -31.25
CA THR A 185 -10.16 -12.60 -31.93
C THR A 185 -8.97 -12.91 -32.80
N THR A 186 -8.16 -13.90 -32.40
CA THR A 186 -7.12 -14.44 -33.25
C THR A 186 -7.78 -14.73 -34.59
N PRO A 187 -7.38 -14.08 -35.70
CA PRO A 187 -8.03 -14.35 -36.96
C PRO A 187 -7.84 -15.84 -37.25
N THR A 188 -8.94 -16.57 -37.19
CA THR A 188 -9.02 -17.94 -37.68
C THR A 188 -8.39 -17.93 -39.08
N THR A 189 -7.40 -18.75 -39.29
CA THR A 189 -6.66 -18.94 -40.50
C THR A 189 -7.59 -19.13 -41.71
N GLY A 190 -8.20 -18.03 -42.14
CA GLY A 190 -8.97 -17.93 -43.36
C GLY A 190 -8.05 -17.30 -44.40
N LYS A 191 -7.58 -18.14 -45.32
CA LYS A 191 -7.09 -17.81 -46.64
C LYS A 191 -6.53 -16.38 -46.79
N LYS A 192 -5.22 -16.25 -46.73
CA LYS A 192 -4.47 -15.05 -47.08
C LYS A 192 -5.16 -14.34 -48.24
N PRO A 193 -5.70 -13.12 -48.11
CA PRO A 193 -6.08 -12.35 -49.26
C PRO A 193 -4.79 -12.09 -50.06
N ASN A 194 -4.77 -12.47 -51.32
CA ASN A 194 -3.69 -12.13 -52.23
C ASN A 194 -3.90 -10.65 -52.58
N THR A 195 -3.51 -9.77 -51.69
CA THR A 195 -3.42 -8.35 -51.93
C THR A 195 -1.99 -8.13 -52.42
N GLU A 196 -1.81 -8.18 -53.71
CA GLU A 196 -0.71 -7.47 -54.39
C GLU A 196 -1.01 -5.98 -54.15
N ASP A 197 -0.60 -5.49 -53.00
CA ASP A 197 -0.62 -4.07 -52.69
C ASP A 197 0.65 -3.46 -53.33
N PRO A 198 0.49 -2.59 -54.35
CA PRO A 198 1.64 -1.99 -55.01
C PRO A 198 2.41 -0.98 -54.15
N ASN A 199 2.02 -0.82 -52.89
CA ASN A 199 2.71 -0.02 -51.87
C ASN A 199 3.42 -0.91 -50.85
N ASP A 200 4.44 -1.63 -51.30
CA ASP A 200 5.37 -2.31 -50.40
C ASP A 200 6.18 -1.23 -49.66
N LEU A 201 5.80 -0.96 -48.42
CA LEU A 201 6.49 -0.01 -47.53
C LEU A 201 7.99 -0.32 -47.39
N ALA A 202 8.40 -1.56 -47.69
CA ALA A 202 9.80 -1.97 -47.70
C ALA A 202 10.61 -1.21 -48.75
N GLU A 203 10.05 -0.90 -49.94
CA GLU A 203 10.78 -0.16 -50.97
C GLU A 203 11.09 1.30 -50.56
N TRP A 204 10.29 1.89 -49.67
CA TRP A 204 10.52 3.26 -49.19
C TRP A 204 11.40 3.36 -47.96
N ILE A 205 11.42 2.32 -47.14
CA ILE A 205 12.20 2.30 -45.87
C ILE A 205 13.71 2.16 -46.19
N PHE A 206 14.11 1.34 -47.17
CA PHE A 206 15.53 1.14 -47.53
C PHE A 206 16.24 2.41 -47.98
N PRO A 207 15.71 3.25 -48.87
CA PRO A 207 16.39 4.47 -49.27
C PRO A 207 16.42 5.52 -48.12
N LEU A 208 15.42 5.52 -47.23
CA LEU A 208 15.38 6.48 -46.12
C LEU A 208 16.40 6.15 -45.03
N VAL A 209 16.63 4.86 -44.75
CA VAL A 209 17.69 4.39 -43.85
C VAL A 209 19.08 4.63 -44.46
N ALA A 210 19.27 4.38 -45.75
CA ALA A 210 20.53 4.64 -46.46
C ALA A 210 20.88 6.14 -46.44
N ALA A 211 19.89 7.03 -46.63
CA ALA A 211 20.10 8.46 -46.61
C ALA A 211 20.51 8.96 -45.21
N SER A 212 19.92 8.40 -44.14
CA SER A 212 20.26 8.78 -42.76
C SER A 212 21.70 8.38 -42.38
N ILE A 213 22.16 7.20 -42.80
CA ILE A 213 23.54 6.74 -42.59
C ILE A 213 24.54 7.61 -43.38
N GLY A 214 24.21 8.00 -44.61
CA GLY A 214 25.02 8.93 -45.40
C GLY A 214 25.19 10.29 -44.74
N PHE A 215 24.11 10.84 -44.15
CA PHE A 215 24.18 12.14 -43.49
C PHE A 215 25.06 12.13 -42.24
N VAL A 216 25.03 11.07 -41.45
CA VAL A 216 25.89 10.92 -40.27
C VAL A 216 27.35 10.81 -40.63
N THR A 217 27.70 10.06 -41.68
CA THR A 217 29.10 9.90 -42.14
C THR A 217 29.68 11.20 -42.70
N VAL A 218 28.92 11.97 -43.50
CA VAL A 218 29.33 13.27 -44.00
C VAL A 218 29.52 14.29 -42.86
N SER A 219 28.63 14.31 -41.89
CA SER A 219 28.71 15.19 -40.72
C SER A 219 29.97 14.87 -39.88
N CYS A 220 30.26 13.61 -39.62
CA CYS A 220 31.48 13.20 -38.93
C CYS A 220 32.76 13.57 -39.67
N LEU A 221 32.79 13.42 -41.01
CA LEU A 221 33.91 13.81 -41.83
C LEU A 221 34.17 15.31 -41.80
N PHE A 222 33.11 16.11 -41.82
CA PHE A 222 33.18 17.57 -41.74
C PHE A 222 33.75 18.06 -40.39
N ILE A 223 33.35 17.42 -39.29
CA ILE A 223 33.87 17.71 -37.95
C ILE A 223 35.38 17.39 -37.85
N VAL A 224 35.81 16.25 -38.42
CA VAL A 224 37.22 15.83 -38.42
C VAL A 224 38.08 16.81 -39.22
N ILE A 225 37.62 17.24 -40.42
CA ILE A 225 38.35 18.19 -41.27
C ILE A 225 38.45 19.56 -40.62
N THR A 226 37.35 20.06 -40.01
CA THR A 226 37.39 21.37 -39.34
C THR A 226 38.25 21.37 -38.07
N LYS A 227 38.36 20.22 -37.38
CA LYS A 227 39.25 20.09 -36.22
C LYS A 227 40.73 20.05 -36.63
N ARG A 228 41.12 19.38 -37.73
CA ARG A 228 42.47 19.38 -38.27
C ARG A 228 42.93 20.74 -38.82
N GLY A 229 42.02 21.53 -39.39
CA GLY A 229 42.33 22.87 -39.86
C GLY A 229 42.60 23.90 -38.76
N LYS A 230 42.22 23.66 -37.51
CA LYS A 230 42.48 24.51 -36.37
C LYS A 230 43.79 24.21 -35.63
N GLU A 231 44.42 23.06 -35.90
CA GLU A 231 45.70 22.70 -35.31
C GLU A 231 46.93 23.13 -36.17
N GLN A 232 46.68 23.73 -37.35
CA GLN A 232 47.73 24.17 -38.25
C GLN A 232 47.82 25.72 -38.44
N ASN A 233 47.17 26.49 -37.56
CA ASN A 233 47.26 27.94 -37.58
C ASN A 233 47.73 28.49 -36.21
#